data_ba43a56886733495f7a6c1bf80bdc016
#
_entry.id   ba43a56886733495f7a6c1bf80bdc016
#
_cell.length_a   1.000
_cell.length_b   1.000
_cell.length_c   1.000
_cell.angle_alpha   90.00
_cell.angle_beta   90.00
_cell.angle_gamma   90.00
#
_symmetry.space_group_name_H-M   'P 1'
#
loop_
_entity.id
_entity.type
_entity.pdbx_description
1 polymer ?
#
loop_
_entity_poly.entity_id
_entity_poly.type
_entity_poly.pdbx_seq_one_letter_code
_entity_poly.pdbx_strand_id
1 'polypeptide(L)'
;MDRFRAALAGEISTPAVYPVEAIRQETQFVSMRDGVRLAAHLHLPPKLPAPVIAVRSPYGRARYAEISMALAQRGYVVICQDVRGTGDSEPDSWDFYVHEGEDSNDFVDWVAGQSWCDGFIGAMGGSYDGGTQFGMATNPKMTATMPEVAGLGIAPSHGVRFHMFLNAYSRTVGKGKDKVNVDRALLEAQMRDETWATGYFNDPLHSPLPDNVKARFPQLEMLSESQRWDWLWKHYNSLDPDGRVRFLKEALGEETITFVSTTKLNPLFGPAVDPDALMLPRAGVAELCAGIHTPALMVTGWYDWCLGDALESFTQLTRKGTAQARASRILITPSAHNVPGYHEGEAEHVALRRTYRSGENLELLLHWYGSIREGKAREIPPVTYYLMGANEWRTAEAWPPPEAQERRLYLGAEGRLVDDPPASSAADFYTFDPDDPTPTLGGSILSAVYRAGSVDISEVQQRGDVVTYTSDVLTHDLDVVGPLRLILYASSSAPETDLYGRLSDVFPDGRAIQLQNGVLRTRYRPLAKGETALLEPGRVYCFEIDMWATANRFATGHRLRLDISSADFPKFERNRNRGGSPGLSVKATQTIFHDAERPSHLIVPVIG
;
A
#
# COMPACT_ATOMS: atom_id res chain seq x y z
N MET A 1 8.70 20.37 19.58
CA MET A 1 9.04 20.60 18.15
C MET A 1 10.46 20.13 17.83
N ASP A 2 11.49 20.52 18.63
CA ASP A 2 12.88 20.15 18.28
C ASP A 2 13.18 18.65 18.29
N ARG A 3 12.66 17.91 19.28
CA ARG A 3 12.81 16.44 19.32
C ARG A 3 12.09 15.71 18.17
N PHE A 4 10.92 16.18 17.76
CA PHE A 4 10.19 15.60 16.64
C PHE A 4 10.94 15.84 15.33
N ARG A 5 11.50 17.05 15.13
CA ARG A 5 12.36 17.34 13.98
C ARG A 5 13.66 16.54 14.00
N ALA A 6 14.28 16.38 15.17
CA ALA A 6 15.46 15.53 15.32
C ALA A 6 15.16 14.06 14.99
N ALA A 7 13.99 13.56 15.43
CA ALA A 7 13.51 12.24 15.04
C ALA A 7 13.31 12.13 13.52
N LEU A 8 12.71 13.15 12.90
CA LEU A 8 12.55 13.22 11.45
C LEU A 8 13.90 13.31 10.70
N ALA A 9 14.90 13.91 11.30
CA ALA A 9 16.26 13.97 10.76
C ALA A 9 17.10 12.70 10.99
N GLY A 10 16.56 11.70 11.71
CA GLY A 10 17.30 10.47 12.06
C GLY A 10 18.38 10.66 13.11
N GLU A 11 18.33 11.73 13.86
CA GLU A 11 19.26 12.01 14.96
C GLU A 11 18.82 11.23 16.21
N ILE A 12 19.67 10.33 16.72
CA ILE A 12 19.43 9.62 17.98
C ILE A 12 19.89 10.53 19.11
N SER A 13 18.95 11.17 19.80
CA SER A 13 19.22 12.08 20.91
C SER A 13 19.08 11.44 22.29
N THR A 14 18.34 10.32 22.39
CA THR A 14 18.02 9.64 23.66
C THR A 14 19.09 8.59 23.98
N PRO A 15 19.97 8.79 24.96
CA PRO A 15 21.03 7.85 25.29
C PRO A 15 20.48 6.57 25.90
N ALA A 16 21.22 5.48 25.72
CA ALA A 16 20.98 4.24 26.46
C ALA A 16 21.22 4.47 27.96
N VAL A 17 20.33 3.94 28.80
CA VAL A 17 20.41 3.99 30.28
C VAL A 17 21.09 2.73 30.82
N TYR A 18 20.90 1.60 30.15
CA TYR A 18 21.44 0.30 30.55
C TYR A 18 22.40 -0.23 29.48
N PRO A 19 23.51 -0.90 29.88
CA PRO A 19 24.36 -1.58 28.93
C PRO A 19 23.69 -2.86 28.40
N VAL A 20 24.15 -3.36 27.26
CA VAL A 20 23.57 -4.54 26.58
C VAL A 20 23.53 -5.76 27.50
N GLU A 21 24.59 -5.98 28.28
CA GLU A 21 24.75 -7.14 29.18
C GLU A 21 23.74 -7.16 30.32
N ALA A 22 23.15 -6.02 30.64
CA ALA A 22 22.14 -5.91 31.68
C ALA A 22 20.73 -6.28 31.18
N ILE A 23 20.55 -6.40 29.88
CA ILE A 23 19.24 -6.73 29.29
C ILE A 23 19.05 -8.24 29.29
N ARG A 24 18.05 -8.71 30.03
CA ARG A 24 17.65 -10.13 30.05
C ARG A 24 16.81 -10.45 28.83
N GLN A 25 17.13 -11.55 28.16
CA GLN A 25 16.37 -12.05 27.02
C GLN A 25 15.81 -13.43 27.37
N GLU A 26 14.56 -13.66 26.97
CA GLU A 26 13.89 -14.95 27.18
C GLU A 26 12.83 -15.21 26.10
N THR A 27 12.54 -16.48 25.85
CA THR A 27 11.46 -16.91 24.97
C THR A 27 10.34 -17.52 25.79
N GLN A 28 9.11 -17.12 25.53
CA GLN A 28 7.93 -17.65 26.18
C GLN A 28 6.88 -18.05 25.16
N PHE A 29 5.96 -18.94 25.54
CA PHE A 29 4.79 -19.27 24.74
C PHE A 29 3.56 -18.68 25.43
N VAL A 30 2.81 -17.87 24.67
CA VAL A 30 1.57 -17.25 25.13
C VAL A 30 0.40 -18.08 24.61
N SER A 31 -0.43 -18.59 25.50
CA SER A 31 -1.63 -19.35 25.13
C SER A 31 -2.77 -18.40 24.75
N MET A 32 -3.36 -18.62 23.60
CA MET A 32 -4.57 -17.94 23.15
C MET A 32 -5.81 -18.61 23.76
N ARG A 33 -6.98 -17.96 23.67
CA ARG A 33 -8.26 -18.44 24.25
C ARG A 33 -8.67 -19.84 23.79
N ASP A 34 -8.26 -20.24 22.60
CA ASP A 34 -8.50 -21.56 22.00
C ASP A 34 -7.42 -22.62 22.33
N GLY A 35 -6.44 -22.24 23.16
CA GLY A 35 -5.36 -23.12 23.61
C GLY A 35 -4.14 -23.16 22.66
N VAL A 36 -4.19 -22.51 21.49
CA VAL A 36 -3.03 -22.40 20.60
C VAL A 36 -1.95 -21.55 21.25
N ARG A 37 -0.68 -21.99 21.15
CA ARG A 37 0.45 -21.32 21.81
C ARG A 37 1.29 -20.56 20.78
N LEU A 38 1.49 -19.27 21.04
CA LEU A 38 2.27 -18.39 20.17
C LEU A 38 3.60 -18.04 20.83
N ALA A 39 4.70 -18.20 20.07
CA ALA A 39 6.05 -17.96 20.56
C ALA A 39 6.35 -16.46 20.62
N ALA A 40 6.85 -16.01 21.75
CA ALA A 40 7.23 -14.62 21.98
C ALA A 40 8.65 -14.52 22.53
N HIS A 41 9.40 -13.51 22.07
CA HIS A 41 10.73 -13.18 22.55
C HIS A 41 10.68 -11.86 23.33
N LEU A 42 11.25 -11.85 24.54
CA LEU A 42 11.24 -10.72 25.45
C LEU A 42 12.64 -10.15 25.63
N HIS A 43 12.70 -8.81 25.68
CA HIS A 43 13.86 -8.08 26.15
C HIS A 43 13.45 -7.28 27.38
N LEU A 44 14.04 -7.58 28.52
CA LEU A 44 13.66 -7.04 29.83
C LEU A 44 14.79 -6.19 30.41
N PRO A 45 14.53 -4.88 30.67
CA PRO A 45 15.49 -4.03 31.34
C PRO A 45 15.67 -4.44 32.81
N PRO A 46 16.78 -4.03 33.49
CA PRO A 46 17.03 -4.39 34.89
C PRO A 46 15.97 -3.88 35.86
N LYS A 47 15.38 -2.72 35.59
CA LYS A 47 14.35 -2.12 36.45
C LYS A 47 12.96 -2.49 35.94
N LEU A 48 12.21 -3.23 36.78
CA LEU A 48 10.84 -3.65 36.53
C LEU A 48 9.94 -3.27 37.71
N PRO A 49 8.61 -3.06 37.53
CA PRO A 49 7.93 -3.07 36.24
C PRO A 49 8.31 -1.88 35.36
N ALA A 50 8.12 -2.04 34.03
CA ALA A 50 8.49 -1.05 33.03
C ALA A 50 7.42 -0.95 31.92
N PRO A 51 7.41 0.15 31.13
CA PRO A 51 6.52 0.28 29.98
C PRO A 51 6.86 -0.77 28.93
N VAL A 52 5.84 -1.28 28.25
CA VAL A 52 5.95 -2.35 27.27
C VAL A 52 5.79 -1.81 25.84
N ILE A 53 6.61 -2.29 24.93
CA ILE A 53 6.41 -2.16 23.49
C ILE A 53 6.18 -3.56 22.90
N ALA A 54 5.02 -3.76 22.30
CA ALA A 54 4.55 -5.02 21.77
C ALA A 54 4.66 -5.06 20.23
N VAL A 55 5.03 -6.22 19.70
CA VAL A 55 5.06 -6.50 18.26
C VAL A 55 4.42 -7.86 18.00
N ARG A 56 3.57 -7.96 16.97
CA ARG A 56 3.10 -9.23 16.43
C ARG A 56 3.45 -9.30 14.95
N SER A 57 4.22 -10.32 14.54
CA SER A 57 4.85 -10.37 13.23
C SER A 57 4.74 -11.77 12.59
N PRO A 58 4.37 -11.85 11.28
CA PRO A 58 4.50 -13.07 10.50
C PRO A 58 5.92 -13.27 9.96
N TYR A 59 6.75 -12.22 9.99
CA TYR A 59 8.07 -12.21 9.37
C TYR A 59 9.18 -12.80 10.26
N GLY A 60 8.81 -13.23 11.46
CA GLY A 60 9.70 -13.77 12.47
C GLY A 60 10.15 -12.71 13.49
N ARG A 61 9.96 -13.03 14.77
CA ARG A 61 10.28 -12.16 15.90
C ARG A 61 11.75 -11.74 15.99
N ALA A 62 12.66 -12.55 15.44
CA ALA A 62 14.09 -12.24 15.40
C ALA A 62 14.45 -10.99 14.58
N ARG A 63 13.58 -10.59 13.63
CA ARG A 63 13.74 -9.36 12.85
C ARG A 63 13.82 -8.11 13.72
N TYR A 64 13.19 -8.15 14.88
CA TYR A 64 13.10 -7.02 15.81
C TYR A 64 14.20 -7.02 16.89
N ALA A 65 15.19 -7.92 16.84
CA ALA A 65 16.17 -8.09 17.91
C ALA A 65 16.98 -6.79 18.19
N GLU A 66 17.41 -6.08 17.14
CA GLU A 66 18.22 -4.87 17.26
C GLU A 66 17.45 -3.72 17.90
N ILE A 67 16.26 -3.40 17.36
CA ILE A 67 15.43 -2.33 17.90
C ILE A 67 14.89 -2.67 19.29
N SER A 68 14.60 -3.94 19.56
CA SER A 68 14.17 -4.41 20.89
C SER A 68 15.27 -4.21 21.92
N MET A 69 16.51 -4.52 21.57
CA MET A 69 17.66 -4.28 22.45
C MET A 69 17.82 -2.78 22.71
N ALA A 70 17.73 -1.95 21.67
CA ALA A 70 17.89 -0.50 21.79
C ALA A 70 16.80 0.14 22.67
N LEU A 71 15.56 -0.33 22.58
CA LEU A 71 14.45 0.11 23.43
C LEU A 71 14.62 -0.39 24.88
N ALA A 72 15.04 -1.65 25.05
CA ALA A 72 15.27 -2.22 26.38
C ALA A 72 16.41 -1.50 27.13
N GLN A 73 17.47 -1.13 26.44
CA GLN A 73 18.53 -0.27 27.00
C GLN A 73 18.01 1.10 27.47
N ARG A 74 16.85 1.54 26.99
CA ARG A 74 16.17 2.80 27.39
C ARG A 74 15.02 2.58 28.37
N GLY A 75 14.91 1.37 28.93
CA GLY A 75 14.01 1.05 30.03
C GLY A 75 12.61 0.59 29.59
N TYR A 76 12.44 0.16 28.37
CA TYR A 76 11.21 -0.50 27.91
C TYR A 76 11.35 -2.03 27.98
N VAL A 77 10.30 -2.72 28.39
CA VAL A 77 10.15 -4.13 28.04
C VAL A 77 9.73 -4.21 26.58
N VAL A 78 10.39 -5.04 25.80
CA VAL A 78 9.95 -5.29 24.42
C VAL A 78 9.58 -6.74 24.25
N ILE A 79 8.40 -7.00 23.72
CA ILE A 79 7.89 -8.34 23.44
C ILE A 79 7.51 -8.47 21.98
N CYS A 80 8.17 -9.40 21.27
CA CYS A 80 7.92 -9.70 19.87
C CYS A 80 7.36 -11.11 19.75
N GLN A 81 6.13 -11.24 19.24
CA GLN A 81 5.43 -12.50 19.07
C GLN A 81 5.36 -12.87 17.58
N ASP A 82 5.72 -14.11 17.24
CA ASP A 82 5.35 -14.69 15.95
C ASP A 82 3.84 -14.88 15.92
N VAL A 83 3.15 -14.39 14.86
CA VAL A 83 1.71 -14.62 14.73
C VAL A 83 1.40 -16.10 14.52
N ARG A 84 0.16 -16.46 14.68
CA ARG A 84 -0.35 -17.83 14.53
C ARG A 84 0.12 -18.45 13.21
N GLY A 85 0.67 -19.68 13.26
CA GLY A 85 1.13 -20.41 12.07
C GLY A 85 2.45 -19.95 11.47
N THR A 86 3.22 -19.08 12.16
CA THR A 86 4.52 -18.60 11.70
C THR A 86 5.62 -18.82 12.74
N GLY A 87 6.87 -18.80 12.31
CA GLY A 87 8.03 -18.98 13.19
C GLY A 87 7.92 -20.24 14.05
N ASP A 88 7.95 -20.10 15.38
CA ASP A 88 7.77 -21.19 16.34
C ASP A 88 6.34 -21.25 16.91
N SER A 89 5.42 -20.38 16.47
CA SER A 89 4.02 -20.37 16.89
C SER A 89 3.23 -21.52 16.28
N GLU A 90 2.23 -22.02 17.03
CA GLU A 90 1.29 -23.05 16.57
C GLU A 90 0.13 -22.40 15.78
N PRO A 91 -0.59 -23.16 14.93
CA PRO A 91 -0.27 -24.46 14.34
C PRO A 91 0.77 -24.34 13.22
N ASP A 92 0.95 -25.39 12.42
CA ASP A 92 1.86 -25.34 11.26
C ASP A 92 1.26 -24.69 10.00
N SER A 93 0.08 -24.07 10.12
CA SER A 93 -0.61 -23.36 9.06
C SER A 93 -0.86 -21.90 9.41
N TRP A 94 -0.70 -21.02 8.44
CA TRP A 94 -0.95 -19.59 8.56
C TRP A 94 -2.07 -19.15 7.64
N ASP A 95 -3.05 -18.45 8.21
CA ASP A 95 -4.13 -17.82 7.48
C ASP A 95 -3.96 -16.30 7.56
N PHE A 96 -3.83 -15.65 6.41
CA PHE A 96 -3.53 -14.22 6.28
C PHE A 96 -4.57 -13.34 6.99
N TYR A 97 -4.19 -12.69 8.08
CA TYR A 97 -5.01 -11.83 8.95
C TYR A 97 -6.24 -12.47 9.60
N VAL A 98 -6.51 -13.75 9.42
CA VAL A 98 -7.77 -14.38 9.90
C VAL A 98 -7.93 -14.33 11.42
N HIS A 99 -6.84 -14.52 12.17
CA HIS A 99 -6.86 -14.63 13.62
C HIS A 99 -6.38 -13.36 14.35
N GLU A 100 -5.97 -12.31 13.61
CA GLU A 100 -5.27 -11.19 14.22
C GLU A 100 -6.12 -10.39 15.21
N GLY A 101 -7.44 -10.35 15.05
CA GLY A 101 -8.32 -9.67 15.98
C GLY A 101 -8.36 -10.32 17.35
N GLU A 102 -8.63 -11.61 17.41
CA GLU A 102 -8.75 -12.36 18.66
C GLU A 102 -7.40 -12.58 19.32
N ASP A 103 -6.41 -13.03 18.57
CA ASP A 103 -5.05 -13.26 19.08
C ASP A 103 -4.40 -11.96 19.60
N SER A 104 -4.67 -10.81 18.94
CA SER A 104 -4.18 -9.51 19.42
C SER A 104 -4.77 -9.15 20.78
N ASN A 105 -6.07 -9.40 20.97
CA ASN A 105 -6.73 -9.14 22.25
C ASN A 105 -6.19 -10.05 23.36
N ASP A 106 -6.06 -11.35 23.10
CA ASP A 106 -5.52 -12.31 24.06
C ASP A 106 -4.07 -11.98 24.42
N PHE A 107 -3.27 -11.58 23.44
CA PHE A 107 -1.89 -11.17 23.65
C PHE A 107 -1.79 -9.93 24.55
N VAL A 108 -2.58 -8.88 24.28
CA VAL A 108 -2.60 -7.66 25.10
C VAL A 108 -3.07 -7.98 26.53
N ASP A 109 -4.11 -8.83 26.69
CA ASP A 109 -4.60 -9.24 28.00
C ASP A 109 -3.52 -9.99 28.79
N TRP A 110 -2.78 -10.88 28.13
CA TRP A 110 -1.68 -11.60 28.72
C TRP A 110 -0.54 -10.65 29.15
N VAL A 111 -0.12 -9.73 28.28
CA VAL A 111 0.92 -8.73 28.58
C VAL A 111 0.53 -7.87 29.78
N ALA A 112 -0.71 -7.38 29.82
CA ALA A 112 -1.20 -6.55 30.90
C ALA A 112 -1.25 -7.28 32.26
N GLY A 113 -1.34 -8.61 32.25
CA GLY A 113 -1.32 -9.45 33.45
C GLY A 113 0.07 -9.75 34.00
N GLN A 114 1.14 -9.34 33.34
CA GLN A 114 2.50 -9.67 33.72
C GLN A 114 3.07 -8.73 34.78
N SER A 115 3.82 -9.28 35.73
CA SER A 115 4.45 -8.51 36.83
C SER A 115 5.53 -7.53 36.37
N TRP A 116 6.04 -7.70 35.17
CA TRP A 116 7.03 -6.79 34.56
C TRP A 116 6.40 -5.61 33.78
N CYS A 117 5.09 -5.61 33.56
CA CYS A 117 4.35 -4.52 32.89
C CYS A 117 3.91 -3.47 33.91
N ASP A 118 4.21 -2.19 33.65
CA ASP A 118 3.78 -1.07 34.53
C ASP A 118 2.38 -0.55 34.21
N GLY A 119 1.68 -1.17 33.28
CA GLY A 119 0.36 -0.78 32.77
C GLY A 119 0.41 0.05 31.49
N PHE A 120 1.58 0.50 31.04
CA PHE A 120 1.75 1.12 29.75
C PHE A 120 2.06 0.07 28.68
N ILE A 121 1.22 -0.04 27.66
CA ILE A 121 1.43 -0.96 26.53
C ILE A 121 1.34 -0.15 25.23
N GLY A 122 2.49 0.03 24.58
CA GLY A 122 2.61 0.54 23.21
C GLY A 122 2.79 -0.59 22.20
N ALA A 123 2.70 -0.28 20.91
CA ALA A 123 3.00 -1.25 19.83
C ALA A 123 3.75 -0.58 18.69
N MET A 124 4.59 -1.35 17.98
CA MET A 124 5.35 -0.91 16.82
C MET A 124 5.33 -1.95 15.70
N GLY A 125 5.65 -1.52 14.50
CA GLY A 125 5.83 -2.36 13.32
C GLY A 125 5.18 -1.79 12.08
N GLY A 126 5.65 -2.26 10.93
CA GLY A 126 5.19 -1.79 9.63
C GLY A 126 4.56 -2.89 8.78
N SER A 127 3.78 -2.50 7.78
CA SER A 127 3.10 -3.44 6.88
C SER A 127 2.14 -4.36 7.63
N TYR A 128 2.29 -5.68 7.52
CA TYR A 128 1.48 -6.62 8.31
C TYR A 128 1.55 -6.33 9.82
N ASP A 129 2.76 -6.07 10.34
CA ASP A 129 2.96 -5.76 11.75
C ASP A 129 2.34 -4.41 12.16
N GLY A 130 2.18 -3.50 11.21
CA GLY A 130 1.36 -2.29 11.35
C GLY A 130 -0.13 -2.62 11.42
N GLY A 131 -0.60 -3.53 10.58
CA GLY A 131 -1.98 -4.02 10.58
C GLY A 131 -2.38 -4.72 11.88
N THR A 132 -1.51 -5.54 12.50
CA THR A 132 -1.78 -6.21 13.78
C THR A 132 -2.02 -5.22 14.92
N GLN A 133 -1.46 -4.02 14.85
CA GLN A 133 -1.65 -2.99 15.86
C GLN A 133 -3.10 -2.48 15.94
N PHE A 134 -3.82 -2.47 14.84
CA PHE A 134 -5.24 -2.12 14.85
C PHE A 134 -6.08 -3.16 15.63
N GLY A 135 -5.70 -4.44 15.55
CA GLY A 135 -6.27 -5.48 16.39
C GLY A 135 -5.99 -5.25 17.88
N MET A 136 -4.74 -4.98 18.22
CA MET A 136 -4.36 -4.65 19.60
C MET A 136 -5.08 -3.38 20.09
N ALA A 137 -5.28 -2.38 19.24
CA ALA A 137 -5.90 -1.11 19.57
C ALA A 137 -7.39 -1.20 19.95
N THR A 138 -8.06 -2.33 19.65
CA THR A 138 -9.43 -2.61 20.12
C THR A 138 -9.46 -3.05 21.59
N ASN A 139 -8.32 -3.41 22.17
CA ASN A 139 -8.24 -3.78 23.58
C ASN A 139 -8.07 -2.53 24.46
N PRO A 140 -8.94 -2.28 25.45
CA PRO A 140 -8.88 -1.07 26.29
C PRO A 140 -7.65 -0.97 27.18
N LYS A 141 -6.84 -2.03 27.31
CA LYS A 141 -5.57 -2.03 28.05
C LYS A 141 -4.40 -1.49 27.22
N MET A 142 -4.56 -1.36 25.90
CA MET A 142 -3.57 -0.70 25.07
C MET A 142 -3.53 0.81 25.37
N THR A 143 -2.33 1.38 25.40
CA THR A 143 -2.13 2.81 25.69
C THR A 143 -2.00 3.62 24.41
N ALA A 144 -1.20 3.19 23.45
CA ALA A 144 -0.99 3.85 22.17
C ALA A 144 -0.38 2.91 21.13
N THR A 145 -0.49 3.26 19.85
CA THR A 145 0.08 2.48 18.75
C THR A 145 0.90 3.36 17.81
N MET A 146 1.81 2.74 17.03
CA MET A 146 2.54 3.40 15.95
C MET A 146 2.57 2.47 14.71
N PRO A 147 1.45 2.37 13.99
CA PRO A 147 1.40 1.57 12.77
C PRO A 147 2.09 2.31 11.62
N GLU A 148 3.05 1.64 10.98
CA GLU A 148 3.76 2.17 9.83
C GLU A 148 3.29 1.47 8.55
N VAL A 149 3.15 2.20 7.45
CA VAL A 149 2.82 1.72 6.10
C VAL A 149 1.69 0.68 6.10
N ALA A 150 0.64 0.99 6.84
CA ALA A 150 -0.52 0.14 7.05
C ALA A 150 -1.77 0.98 7.32
N GLY A 151 -2.94 0.39 7.03
CA GLY A 151 -4.25 0.90 7.40
C GLY A 151 -5.12 -0.23 7.94
N LEU A 152 -6.39 0.06 8.23
CA LEU A 152 -7.40 -0.91 8.67
C LEU A 152 -7.80 -1.90 7.57
N GLY A 153 -7.29 -1.69 6.40
CA GLY A 153 -7.61 -2.43 5.23
C GLY A 153 -6.41 -2.77 4.34
N ILE A 154 -6.68 -3.48 3.25
CA ILE A 154 -5.79 -3.62 2.12
C ILE A 154 -6.18 -2.53 1.13
N ALA A 155 -5.17 -1.87 0.54
CA ALA A 155 -5.34 -0.70 -0.31
C ALA A 155 -6.53 -0.85 -1.29
N PRO A 156 -7.49 0.06 -1.28
CA PRO A 156 -8.58 0.01 -2.22
C PRO A 156 -8.05 0.25 -3.63
N SER A 157 -8.22 -0.72 -4.49
CA SER A 157 -7.86 -0.65 -5.91
C SER A 157 -9.09 -0.69 -6.81
N HIS A 158 -10.25 -0.35 -6.24
CA HIS A 158 -11.51 -0.20 -6.96
C HIS A 158 -11.85 -1.39 -7.89
N GLY A 159 -11.62 -2.59 -7.37
CA GLY A 159 -11.94 -3.85 -8.05
C GLY A 159 -10.83 -4.43 -8.93
N VAL A 160 -9.67 -3.80 -9.00
CA VAL A 160 -8.52 -4.31 -9.74
C VAL A 160 -7.54 -4.98 -8.80
N ARG A 161 -7.13 -6.20 -9.09
CA ARG A 161 -6.23 -6.95 -8.22
C ARG A 161 -4.81 -6.42 -8.28
N PHE A 162 -4.22 -6.29 -7.10
CA PHE A 162 -2.83 -5.87 -6.93
C PHE A 162 -1.90 -7.08 -6.95
N HIS A 163 -1.43 -7.47 -8.13
CA HIS A 163 -0.69 -8.71 -8.31
C HIS A 163 0.64 -8.78 -7.58
N MET A 164 1.38 -7.69 -7.57
CA MET A 164 2.70 -7.67 -6.94
C MET A 164 2.65 -8.00 -5.44
N PHE A 165 1.52 -7.69 -4.78
CA PHE A 165 1.32 -7.96 -3.38
C PHE A 165 1.24 -9.46 -3.06
N LEU A 166 0.47 -10.22 -3.83
CA LEU A 166 0.20 -11.63 -3.54
C LEU A 166 1.47 -12.48 -3.56
N ASN A 167 2.43 -12.14 -4.42
CA ASN A 167 3.70 -12.85 -4.51
C ASN A 167 4.69 -12.52 -3.40
N ALA A 168 4.68 -11.29 -2.88
CA ALA A 168 5.58 -10.89 -1.81
C ALA A 168 5.38 -11.73 -0.53
N TYR A 169 4.13 -12.10 -0.23
CA TYR A 169 3.81 -12.89 0.97
C TYR A 169 4.07 -14.37 0.82
N SER A 170 3.91 -14.95 -0.35
CA SER A 170 4.06 -16.40 -0.57
C SER A 170 5.45 -16.96 -0.24
N ARG A 171 6.46 -16.09 -0.13
CA ARG A 171 7.86 -16.49 0.02
C ARG A 171 8.50 -16.17 1.36
N THR A 172 7.92 -15.23 2.09
CA THR A 172 8.55 -14.66 3.29
C THR A 172 7.93 -15.15 4.58
N VAL A 173 6.79 -15.80 4.53
CA VAL A 173 5.99 -16.14 5.72
C VAL A 173 5.71 -17.64 5.81
N GLY A 174 5.69 -18.17 7.03
CA GLY A 174 5.36 -19.56 7.33
C GLY A 174 6.52 -20.37 7.92
N LYS A 175 6.33 -21.69 8.04
CA LYS A 175 7.30 -22.63 8.62
C LYS A 175 7.88 -23.57 7.58
N GLY A 176 9.20 -23.81 7.66
CA GLY A 176 9.91 -24.82 6.89
C GLY A 176 9.67 -24.77 5.37
N LYS A 177 9.50 -25.95 4.77
CA LYS A 177 9.23 -26.08 3.31
C LYS A 177 7.79 -25.70 2.95
N ASP A 178 6.85 -25.84 3.91
CA ASP A 178 5.43 -25.50 3.75
C ASP A 178 5.17 -24.13 4.37
N LYS A 179 5.73 -23.09 3.77
CA LYS A 179 5.67 -21.74 4.33
C LYS A 179 4.26 -21.16 4.43
N VAL A 180 3.33 -21.63 3.62
CA VAL A 180 1.92 -21.23 3.67
C VAL A 180 1.06 -22.43 3.35
N ASN A 181 0.08 -22.71 4.17
CA ASN A 181 -0.88 -23.77 3.88
C ASN A 181 -1.99 -23.21 2.99
N VAL A 182 -2.03 -23.69 1.76
CA VAL A 182 -2.96 -23.21 0.74
C VAL A 182 -3.96 -24.30 0.42
N ASP A 183 -5.21 -23.90 0.20
CA ASP A 183 -6.16 -24.74 -0.52
C ASP A 183 -5.62 -24.99 -1.93
N ARG A 184 -5.11 -26.20 -2.17
CA ARG A 184 -4.49 -26.59 -3.45
C ARG A 184 -5.46 -26.49 -4.63
N ALA A 185 -6.74 -26.75 -4.41
CA ALA A 185 -7.75 -26.66 -5.47
C ALA A 185 -7.97 -25.20 -5.90
N LEU A 186 -7.98 -24.28 -4.92
CA LEU A 186 -8.05 -22.85 -5.18
C LEU A 186 -6.81 -22.36 -5.89
N LEU A 187 -5.62 -22.77 -5.45
CA LEU A 187 -4.36 -22.43 -6.10
C LEU A 187 -4.33 -22.89 -7.56
N GLU A 188 -4.73 -24.13 -7.83
CA GLU A 188 -4.78 -24.63 -9.20
C GLU A 188 -5.81 -23.89 -10.06
N ALA A 189 -6.95 -23.49 -9.49
CA ALA A 189 -7.92 -22.64 -10.17
C ALA A 189 -7.32 -21.28 -10.54
N GLN A 190 -6.56 -20.67 -9.62
CA GLN A 190 -5.86 -19.41 -9.86
C GLN A 190 -4.71 -19.55 -10.87
N MET A 191 -4.00 -20.68 -10.87
CA MET A 191 -2.96 -20.97 -11.87
C MET A 191 -3.53 -21.14 -13.29
N ARG A 192 -4.79 -21.59 -13.41
CA ARG A 192 -5.49 -21.63 -14.72
C ARG A 192 -5.84 -20.22 -15.21
N ASP A 193 -6.02 -19.30 -14.28
CA ASP A 193 -6.22 -17.88 -14.55
C ASP A 193 -4.86 -17.18 -14.68
N GLU A 194 -4.74 -16.28 -15.66
CA GLU A 194 -3.52 -15.50 -15.87
C GLU A 194 -3.20 -14.53 -14.70
N THR A 195 -4.19 -14.25 -13.86
CA THR A 195 -4.04 -13.31 -12.74
C THR A 195 -2.92 -13.68 -11.79
N TRP A 196 -2.76 -14.96 -11.49
CA TRP A 196 -1.69 -15.43 -10.61
C TRP A 196 -0.31 -15.41 -11.28
N ALA A 197 -0.25 -15.88 -12.53
CA ALA A 197 1.00 -15.95 -13.28
C ALA A 197 1.63 -14.60 -13.54
N THR A 198 0.80 -13.56 -13.72
CA THR A 198 1.26 -12.20 -13.94
C THR A 198 2.17 -11.72 -12.81
N GLY A 199 1.72 -11.86 -11.57
CA GLY A 199 2.54 -11.50 -10.42
C GLY A 199 3.83 -12.32 -10.34
N TYR A 200 3.75 -13.64 -10.63
CA TYR A 200 4.91 -14.51 -10.59
C TYR A 200 5.99 -14.11 -11.59
N PHE A 201 5.65 -13.93 -12.85
CA PHE A 201 6.64 -13.66 -13.90
C PHE A 201 7.21 -12.23 -13.84
N ASN A 202 6.57 -11.34 -13.12
CA ASN A 202 7.01 -9.97 -12.98
C ASN A 202 7.54 -9.64 -11.57
N ASP A 203 7.64 -10.64 -10.69
CA ASP A 203 8.23 -10.48 -9.38
C ASP A 203 9.76 -10.68 -9.45
N PRO A 204 10.54 -9.74 -8.98
CA PRO A 204 11.99 -9.75 -8.88
C PRO A 204 12.61 -10.78 -7.96
N LEU A 205 11.84 -11.28 -7.01
CA LEU A 205 12.28 -12.43 -6.21
C LEU A 205 12.54 -13.66 -7.09
N HIS A 206 12.20 -13.59 -8.38
CA HIS A 206 12.49 -14.62 -9.41
C HIS A 206 13.77 -14.35 -10.21
N SER A 207 14.49 -13.31 -9.93
CA SER A 207 15.85 -13.15 -10.42
C SER A 207 16.85 -13.74 -9.41
N PRO A 208 17.68 -14.70 -9.76
CA PRO A 208 17.83 -15.30 -11.10
C PRO A 208 16.70 -16.29 -11.45
N LEU A 209 16.53 -16.55 -12.76
CA LEU A 209 15.61 -17.57 -13.25
C LEU A 209 15.82 -18.90 -12.51
N PRO A 210 14.74 -19.63 -12.13
CA PRO A 210 14.85 -20.96 -11.55
C PRO A 210 15.62 -21.93 -12.47
N ASP A 211 16.44 -22.79 -11.88
CA ASP A 211 17.33 -23.68 -12.64
C ASP A 211 16.57 -24.66 -13.55
N ASN A 212 15.41 -25.12 -13.14
CA ASN A 212 14.51 -25.94 -13.96
C ASN A 212 13.95 -25.19 -15.17
N VAL A 213 13.68 -23.87 -15.04
CA VAL A 213 13.28 -23.01 -16.16
C VAL A 213 14.44 -22.80 -17.13
N LYS A 214 15.66 -22.54 -16.62
CA LYS A 214 16.86 -22.44 -17.45
C LYS A 214 17.14 -23.73 -18.21
N ALA A 215 17.06 -24.88 -17.54
CA ALA A 215 17.29 -26.18 -18.16
C ALA A 215 16.31 -26.48 -19.29
N ARG A 216 15.04 -26.05 -19.14
CA ARG A 216 13.99 -26.25 -20.15
C ARG A 216 14.05 -25.23 -21.28
N PHE A 217 14.42 -24.00 -20.98
CA PHE A 217 14.45 -22.88 -21.92
C PHE A 217 15.82 -22.17 -21.90
N PRO A 218 16.90 -22.85 -22.35
CA PRO A 218 18.26 -22.30 -22.26
C PRO A 218 18.44 -20.99 -23.02
N GLN A 219 17.61 -20.71 -24.04
CA GLN A 219 17.63 -19.45 -24.77
C GLN A 219 17.33 -18.24 -23.89
N LEU A 220 16.67 -18.41 -22.74
CA LEU A 220 16.37 -17.30 -21.83
C LEU A 220 17.62 -16.72 -21.19
N GLU A 221 18.71 -17.48 -21.07
CA GLU A 221 19.96 -16.96 -20.52
C GLU A 221 20.63 -15.91 -21.41
N MET A 222 20.30 -15.93 -22.72
CA MET A 222 20.80 -14.96 -23.70
C MET A 222 20.02 -13.64 -23.72
N LEU A 223 18.88 -13.58 -23.02
CA LEU A 223 17.98 -12.42 -23.01
C LEU A 223 18.26 -11.52 -21.80
N SER A 224 17.97 -10.23 -21.94
CA SER A 224 17.91 -9.32 -20.79
C SER A 224 16.78 -9.74 -19.85
N GLU A 225 16.81 -9.27 -18.61
CA GLU A 225 15.81 -9.63 -17.60
C GLU A 225 14.38 -9.31 -18.07
N SER A 226 14.13 -8.11 -18.57
CA SER A 226 12.81 -7.73 -19.08
C SER A 226 12.37 -8.60 -20.27
N GLN A 227 13.29 -8.96 -21.17
CA GLN A 227 13.00 -9.85 -22.30
C GLN A 227 12.68 -11.27 -21.86
N ARG A 228 13.31 -11.76 -20.78
CA ARG A 228 13.02 -13.09 -20.19
C ARG A 228 11.58 -13.16 -19.71
N TRP A 229 11.17 -12.15 -18.94
CA TRP A 229 9.82 -12.10 -18.38
C TRP A 229 8.75 -11.93 -19.44
N ASP A 230 8.98 -11.10 -20.44
CA ASP A 230 8.10 -10.94 -21.59
C ASP A 230 7.94 -12.27 -22.37
N TRP A 231 9.04 -13.00 -22.56
CA TRP A 231 9.01 -14.30 -23.21
C TRP A 231 8.23 -15.34 -22.37
N LEU A 232 8.51 -15.43 -21.07
CA LEU A 232 7.82 -16.36 -20.17
C LEU A 232 6.32 -16.07 -20.12
N TRP A 233 5.96 -14.80 -20.08
CA TRP A 233 4.58 -14.36 -20.12
C TRP A 233 3.87 -14.74 -21.41
N LYS A 234 4.48 -14.50 -22.57
CA LYS A 234 3.95 -14.90 -23.87
C LYS A 234 3.83 -16.41 -23.99
N HIS A 235 4.83 -17.15 -23.49
CA HIS A 235 4.79 -18.61 -23.48
C HIS A 235 3.63 -19.12 -22.60
N TYR A 236 3.50 -18.64 -21.38
CA TYR A 236 2.40 -18.99 -20.48
C TYR A 236 1.03 -18.75 -21.13
N ASN A 237 0.84 -17.60 -21.74
CA ASN A 237 -0.43 -17.26 -22.40
C ASN A 237 -0.73 -18.10 -23.66
N SER A 238 0.28 -18.68 -24.27
CA SER A 238 0.09 -19.59 -25.40
C SER A 238 -0.41 -20.99 -25.00
N LEU A 239 -0.37 -21.32 -23.71
CA LEU A 239 -0.76 -22.62 -23.19
C LEU A 239 -2.26 -22.69 -22.88
N ASP A 240 -2.84 -23.89 -23.00
CA ASP A 240 -4.16 -24.17 -22.48
C ASP A 240 -4.19 -24.12 -20.93
N PRO A 241 -5.36 -24.07 -20.27
CA PRO A 241 -5.45 -23.94 -18.81
C PRO A 241 -4.68 -25.01 -18.04
N ASP A 242 -4.69 -26.26 -18.49
CA ASP A 242 -3.95 -27.33 -17.83
C ASP A 242 -2.45 -27.26 -18.12
N GLY A 243 -2.07 -26.80 -19.32
CA GLY A 243 -0.70 -26.47 -19.69
C GLY A 243 -0.11 -25.38 -18.83
N ARG A 244 -0.88 -24.36 -18.50
CA ARG A 244 -0.49 -23.28 -17.57
C ARG A 244 -0.17 -23.80 -16.18
N VAL A 245 -1.04 -24.65 -15.61
CA VAL A 245 -0.80 -25.28 -14.31
C VAL A 245 0.48 -26.13 -14.34
N ARG A 246 0.65 -26.98 -15.37
CA ARG A 246 1.88 -27.78 -15.50
C ARG A 246 3.13 -26.92 -15.60
N PHE A 247 3.10 -25.88 -16.43
CA PHE A 247 4.23 -24.97 -16.61
C PHE A 247 4.61 -24.26 -15.32
N LEU A 248 3.64 -23.73 -14.57
CA LEU A 248 3.90 -23.07 -13.29
C LEU A 248 4.42 -24.02 -12.23
N LYS A 249 3.88 -25.23 -12.12
CA LYS A 249 4.38 -26.27 -11.21
C LYS A 249 5.82 -26.67 -11.55
N GLU A 250 6.15 -26.79 -12.82
CA GLU A 250 7.51 -27.07 -13.26
C GLU A 250 8.47 -25.90 -13.02
N ALA A 251 8.02 -24.66 -13.25
CA ALA A 251 8.83 -23.46 -13.06
C ALA A 251 9.09 -23.14 -11.58
N LEU A 252 8.10 -23.38 -10.72
CA LEU A 252 8.16 -23.08 -9.29
C LEU A 252 8.66 -24.25 -8.45
N GLY A 253 8.51 -25.48 -8.96
CA GLY A 253 8.59 -26.69 -8.16
C GLY A 253 7.33 -26.88 -7.32
N GLU A 254 6.77 -28.09 -7.29
CA GLU A 254 5.55 -28.39 -6.51
C GLU A 254 5.69 -28.07 -5.01
N GLU A 255 6.91 -28.17 -4.48
CA GLU A 255 7.21 -27.91 -3.06
C GLU A 255 7.28 -26.41 -2.71
N THR A 256 7.42 -25.53 -3.71
CA THR A 256 7.54 -24.08 -3.50
C THR A 256 6.28 -23.30 -3.82
N ILE A 257 5.23 -23.97 -4.29
CA ILE A 257 3.93 -23.34 -4.50
C ILE A 257 3.29 -23.12 -3.12
N THR A 258 3.63 -22.01 -2.55
CA THR A 258 3.02 -21.52 -1.32
C THR A 258 2.33 -20.21 -1.66
N PHE A 259 1.05 -20.14 -1.42
CA PHE A 259 0.25 -18.98 -1.72
C PHE A 259 -0.58 -18.59 -0.50
N VAL A 260 -0.71 -17.30 -0.30
CA VAL A 260 -1.62 -16.76 0.70
C VAL A 260 -3.05 -16.94 0.21
N SER A 261 -3.83 -17.75 0.90
CA SER A 261 -5.26 -17.81 0.64
C SER A 261 -5.89 -16.48 1.07
N THR A 262 -6.24 -15.66 0.09
CA THR A 262 -6.96 -14.41 0.32
C THR A 262 -8.46 -14.63 0.50
N THR A 263 -8.93 -15.88 0.48
CA THR A 263 -10.35 -16.22 0.59
C THR A 263 -10.91 -16.09 2.00
N LYS A 264 -10.04 -16.07 3.02
CA LYS A 264 -10.46 -15.87 4.40
C LYS A 264 -9.98 -14.51 4.87
N LEU A 265 -10.88 -13.55 4.86
CA LEU A 265 -10.61 -12.25 5.44
C LEU A 265 -10.72 -12.29 6.96
N ASN A 266 -9.80 -11.57 7.57
CA ASN A 266 -9.81 -11.32 9.00
C ASN A 266 -11.10 -10.61 9.44
N PRO A 267 -11.72 -11.04 10.55
CA PRO A 267 -12.82 -10.32 11.19
C PRO A 267 -12.52 -8.86 11.55
N LEU A 268 -11.24 -8.47 11.72
CA LEU A 268 -10.84 -7.07 11.87
C LEU A 268 -11.22 -6.22 10.65
N PHE A 269 -11.23 -6.85 9.48
CA PHE A 269 -11.48 -6.19 8.22
C PHE A 269 -12.88 -6.48 7.65
N GLY A 270 -13.76 -7.09 8.43
CA GLY A 270 -15.12 -7.44 8.06
C GLY A 270 -15.32 -8.95 7.78
N PRO A 271 -16.55 -9.37 7.47
CA PRO A 271 -16.85 -10.78 7.21
C PRO A 271 -16.02 -11.30 6.04
N ALA A 272 -15.70 -12.59 6.08
CA ALA A 272 -15.03 -13.28 4.97
C ALA A 272 -15.79 -13.02 3.68
N VAL A 273 -15.18 -12.29 2.77
CA VAL A 273 -15.78 -11.86 1.51
C VAL A 273 -15.01 -12.52 0.38
N ASP A 274 -15.66 -12.67 -0.74
CA ASP A 274 -15.06 -13.01 -2.02
C ASP A 274 -13.69 -12.31 -2.17
N PRO A 275 -12.63 -13.02 -2.62
CA PRO A 275 -11.33 -12.41 -2.91
C PRO A 275 -11.40 -11.15 -3.76
N ASP A 276 -12.38 -11.07 -4.67
CA ASP A 276 -12.62 -9.87 -5.46
C ASP A 276 -13.09 -8.69 -4.60
N ALA A 277 -13.74 -8.94 -3.47
CA ALA A 277 -14.16 -7.91 -2.54
C ALA A 277 -13.01 -7.33 -1.69
N LEU A 278 -11.85 -8.00 -1.61
CA LEU A 278 -10.63 -7.44 -1.00
C LEU A 278 -10.16 -6.17 -1.68
N MET A 279 -10.44 -6.06 -2.96
CA MET A 279 -9.98 -4.97 -3.80
C MET A 279 -11.01 -3.84 -3.92
N LEU A 280 -12.13 -3.95 -3.19
CA LEU A 280 -13.20 -2.94 -3.18
C LEU A 280 -13.00 -1.95 -2.03
N PRO A 281 -13.47 -0.70 -2.18
CA PRO A 281 -13.52 0.25 -1.07
C PRO A 281 -14.29 -0.36 0.09
N ARG A 282 -13.72 -0.31 1.29
CA ARG A 282 -14.31 -1.03 2.41
C ARG A 282 -15.50 -0.29 2.99
N ALA A 283 -16.64 -0.92 2.89
CA ALA A 283 -17.72 -0.68 3.83
C ALA A 283 -17.25 -1.13 5.23
N GLY A 284 -17.37 -0.28 6.23
CA GLY A 284 -17.12 -0.67 7.62
C GLY A 284 -15.84 -0.15 8.26
N VAL A 285 -14.94 0.55 7.55
CA VAL A 285 -13.75 1.18 8.17
C VAL A 285 -14.15 2.15 9.30
N ALA A 286 -15.24 2.90 9.12
CA ALA A 286 -15.73 3.81 10.14
C ALA A 286 -16.22 3.08 11.40
N GLU A 287 -16.88 1.95 11.26
CA GLU A 287 -17.36 1.10 12.35
C GLU A 287 -16.18 0.43 13.08
N LEU A 288 -15.18 -0.05 12.35
CA LEU A 288 -13.95 -0.57 12.93
C LEU A 288 -13.21 0.51 13.73
N CYS A 289 -13.08 1.72 13.19
CA CYS A 289 -12.48 2.85 13.88
C CYS A 289 -13.22 3.22 15.17
N ALA A 290 -14.55 3.08 15.21
CA ALA A 290 -15.35 3.34 16.42
C ALA A 290 -15.01 2.38 17.57
N GLY A 291 -14.50 1.19 17.27
CA GLY A 291 -14.03 0.20 18.26
C GLY A 291 -12.59 0.41 18.73
N ILE A 292 -11.85 1.39 18.20
CA ILE A 292 -10.46 1.65 18.58
C ILE A 292 -10.43 2.59 19.80
N HIS A 293 -9.69 2.19 20.83
CA HIS A 293 -9.61 2.89 22.11
C HIS A 293 -8.33 3.69 22.31
N THR A 294 -7.34 3.56 21.43
CA THR A 294 -6.01 4.14 21.62
C THR A 294 -5.70 5.21 20.57
N PRO A 295 -4.90 6.24 20.94
CA PRO A 295 -4.31 7.12 19.95
C PRO A 295 -3.23 6.38 19.15
N ALA A 296 -3.11 6.70 17.86
CA ALA A 296 -2.07 6.20 16.97
C ALA A 296 -1.20 7.34 16.45
N LEU A 297 0.11 7.10 16.30
CA LEU A 297 0.94 7.84 15.35
C LEU A 297 1.06 6.97 14.09
N MET A 298 0.23 7.25 13.10
CA MET A 298 0.29 6.54 11.82
C MET A 298 1.44 7.11 10.98
N VAL A 299 2.25 6.23 10.39
CA VAL A 299 3.34 6.63 9.50
C VAL A 299 3.11 5.98 8.13
N THR A 300 3.11 6.77 7.06
CA THR A 300 2.95 6.29 5.69
C THR A 300 3.80 7.11 4.73
N GLY A 301 3.77 6.79 3.45
CA GLY A 301 4.52 7.50 2.41
C GLY A 301 3.66 7.84 1.20
N TRP A 302 4.02 8.93 0.48
CA TRP A 302 3.28 9.34 -0.71
C TRP A 302 3.24 8.28 -1.81
N TYR A 303 4.25 7.42 -1.84
CA TYR A 303 4.36 6.32 -2.79
C TYR A 303 4.14 4.95 -2.14
N ASP A 304 3.59 4.93 -0.92
CA ASP A 304 3.21 3.68 -0.28
C ASP A 304 1.93 3.13 -0.92
N TRP A 305 1.93 1.84 -1.24
CA TRP A 305 0.73 1.17 -1.76
C TRP A 305 -0.41 1.08 -0.72
N CYS A 306 -0.12 1.29 0.57
CA CYS A 306 -1.11 1.42 1.63
C CYS A 306 -1.58 2.86 1.85
N LEU A 307 -1.10 3.87 1.10
CA LEU A 307 -1.39 5.28 1.36
C LEU A 307 -2.89 5.58 1.46
N GLY A 308 -3.67 5.13 0.48
CA GLY A 308 -5.12 5.38 0.46
C GLY A 308 -5.82 4.83 1.70
N ASP A 309 -5.47 3.61 2.09
CA ASP A 309 -6.00 2.96 3.28
C ASP A 309 -5.55 3.64 4.59
N ALA A 310 -4.28 4.03 4.68
CA ALA A 310 -3.77 4.76 5.84
C ALA A 310 -4.47 6.11 6.04
N LEU A 311 -4.66 6.88 4.96
CA LEU A 311 -5.34 8.16 5.00
C LEU A 311 -6.83 8.03 5.36
N GLU A 312 -7.52 7.04 4.80
CA GLU A 312 -8.92 6.75 5.14
C GLU A 312 -9.03 6.31 6.60
N SER A 313 -8.18 5.38 7.04
CA SER A 313 -8.13 4.93 8.43
C SER A 313 -7.90 6.09 9.40
N PHE A 314 -6.92 6.96 9.12
CA PHE A 314 -6.67 8.15 9.93
C PHE A 314 -7.87 9.10 9.97
N THR A 315 -8.49 9.35 8.82
CA THR A 315 -9.66 10.22 8.71
C THR A 315 -10.83 9.68 9.52
N GLN A 316 -11.07 8.37 9.45
CA GLN A 316 -12.16 7.75 10.23
C GLN A 316 -11.82 7.65 11.72
N LEU A 317 -10.58 7.35 12.11
CA LEU A 317 -10.14 7.36 13.51
C LEU A 317 -10.37 8.72 14.17
N THR A 318 -10.00 9.79 13.48
CA THR A 318 -10.15 11.16 14.01
C THR A 318 -11.61 11.63 14.05
N ARG A 319 -12.48 11.07 13.21
CA ARG A 319 -13.91 11.41 13.16
C ARG A 319 -14.79 10.49 14.02
N LYS A 320 -14.55 9.18 13.97
CA LYS A 320 -15.44 8.14 14.54
C LYS A 320 -14.84 7.41 15.74
N GLY A 321 -13.52 7.43 15.92
CA GLY A 321 -12.85 6.79 17.04
C GLY A 321 -13.31 7.31 18.40
N THR A 322 -12.94 6.62 19.47
CA THR A 322 -13.13 7.09 20.86
C THR A 322 -12.45 8.45 21.08
N ALA A 323 -12.70 9.08 22.21
CA ALA A 323 -12.07 10.36 22.55
C ALA A 323 -10.53 10.27 22.53
N GLN A 324 -9.97 9.12 22.94
CA GLN A 324 -8.53 8.84 22.90
C GLN A 324 -8.05 8.63 21.45
N ALA A 325 -8.75 7.79 20.67
CA ALA A 325 -8.39 7.50 19.29
C ALA A 325 -8.44 8.75 18.39
N ARG A 326 -9.35 9.70 18.67
CA ARG A 326 -9.39 11.00 17.96
C ARG A 326 -8.14 11.85 18.18
N ALA A 327 -7.32 11.54 19.19
CA ALA A 327 -6.02 12.19 19.39
C ALA A 327 -4.90 11.59 18.52
N SER A 328 -5.23 10.72 17.56
CA SER A 328 -4.26 10.16 16.61
C SER A 328 -3.58 11.22 15.77
N ARG A 329 -2.38 10.89 15.31
CA ARG A 329 -1.50 11.73 14.48
C ARG A 329 -1.13 10.95 13.22
N ILE A 330 -0.81 11.69 12.16
CA ILE A 330 -0.27 11.06 10.95
C ILE A 330 0.99 11.79 10.49
N LEU A 331 1.97 11.00 10.09
CA LEU A 331 3.20 11.43 9.47
C LEU A 331 3.25 10.85 8.05
N ILE A 332 3.30 11.72 7.03
CA ILE A 332 3.34 11.31 5.64
C ILE A 332 4.69 11.68 5.05
N THR A 333 5.49 10.67 4.77
CA THR A 333 6.87 10.79 4.31
C THR A 333 6.92 10.77 2.76
N PRO A 334 8.05 11.15 2.14
CA PRO A 334 8.23 11.01 0.70
C PRO A 334 8.63 9.59 0.27
N SER A 335 8.42 8.58 1.11
CA SER A 335 8.79 7.20 0.84
C SER A 335 7.73 6.43 0.07
N ALA A 336 8.15 5.28 -0.45
CA ALA A 336 7.29 4.17 -0.83
C ALA A 336 7.23 3.15 0.34
N HIS A 337 6.77 1.91 0.08
CA HIS A 337 6.65 0.89 1.11
C HIS A 337 8.03 0.47 1.65
N ASN A 338 8.48 1.11 2.72
CA ASN A 338 9.79 0.86 3.38
C ASN A 338 11.02 1.10 2.49
N VAL A 339 10.87 1.80 1.38
CA VAL A 339 11.95 2.17 0.46
C VAL A 339 11.78 3.62 0.02
N PRO A 340 12.81 4.26 -0.55
CA PRO A 340 12.66 5.59 -1.11
C PRO A 340 11.58 5.65 -2.19
N GLY A 341 10.78 6.72 -2.18
CA GLY A 341 9.72 6.94 -3.15
C GLY A 341 9.93 8.19 -4.00
N TYR A 342 10.27 9.31 -3.40
CA TYR A 342 10.55 10.55 -4.11
C TYR A 342 12.03 10.68 -4.43
N HIS A 343 12.40 10.79 -5.70
CA HIS A 343 13.78 10.72 -6.18
C HIS A 343 14.36 12.05 -6.61
N GLU A 344 13.54 13.07 -6.80
CA GLU A 344 13.97 14.40 -7.27
C GLU A 344 14.64 15.25 -6.18
N GLY A 345 14.54 14.86 -4.91
CA GLY A 345 15.21 15.49 -3.76
C GLY A 345 16.20 14.57 -3.06
N GLU A 346 17.05 13.87 -3.78
CA GLU A 346 17.80 12.69 -3.32
C GLU A 346 18.68 12.89 -2.09
N ALA A 347 19.26 14.08 -1.87
CA ALA A 347 20.13 14.36 -0.74
C ALA A 347 19.40 14.31 0.63
N GLU A 348 18.16 14.79 0.72
CA GLU A 348 17.35 14.71 1.93
C GLU A 348 16.76 13.32 2.13
N HIS A 349 16.45 12.59 1.03
CA HIS A 349 15.94 11.24 1.10
C HIS A 349 16.90 10.24 1.73
N VAL A 350 18.20 10.44 1.58
CA VAL A 350 19.21 9.55 2.20
C VAL A 350 19.15 9.65 3.72
N ALA A 351 18.89 10.82 4.27
CA ALA A 351 18.67 11.00 5.71
C ALA A 351 17.35 10.33 6.16
N LEU A 352 16.27 10.52 5.40
CA LEU A 352 14.97 9.89 5.66
C LEU A 352 15.00 8.37 5.56
N ARG A 353 15.80 7.78 4.66
CA ARG A 353 16.02 6.33 4.56
C ARG A 353 16.46 5.67 5.86
N ARG A 354 17.27 6.35 6.66
CA ARG A 354 17.73 5.86 7.97
C ARG A 354 16.69 6.00 9.06
N THR A 355 15.74 6.90 8.85
CA THR A 355 14.72 7.29 9.83
C THR A 355 13.46 6.44 9.75
N TYR A 356 13.11 5.91 8.57
CA TYR A 356 11.79 5.30 8.28
C TYR A 356 11.85 3.87 7.73
N ARG A 357 12.83 3.08 8.11
CA ARG A 357 12.70 1.64 7.97
C ARG A 357 11.63 1.17 8.96
N SER A 358 10.71 0.34 8.50
CA SER A 358 9.60 -0.15 9.32
C SER A 358 10.09 -0.69 10.66
N GLY A 359 9.58 -0.13 11.73
CA GLY A 359 9.91 -0.52 13.10
C GLY A 359 11.32 -0.14 13.59
N GLU A 360 12.14 0.52 12.76
CA GLU A 360 13.53 0.85 13.11
C GLU A 360 13.74 2.32 13.50
N ASN A 361 12.68 3.12 13.54
CA ASN A 361 12.81 4.54 13.94
C ASN A 361 12.75 4.69 15.46
N LEU A 362 13.86 4.36 16.09
CA LEU A 362 13.99 4.41 17.54
C LEU A 362 13.58 5.77 18.15
N GLU A 363 14.04 6.86 17.54
CA GLU A 363 13.81 8.18 18.13
C GLU A 363 12.37 8.62 17.99
N LEU A 364 11.70 8.29 16.89
CA LEU A 364 10.27 8.56 16.70
C LEU A 364 9.42 7.76 17.70
N LEU A 365 9.76 6.48 17.90
CA LEU A 365 9.12 5.63 18.92
C LEU A 365 9.26 6.21 20.32
N LEU A 366 10.48 6.57 20.69
CA LEU A 366 10.77 7.16 22.01
C LEU A 366 10.07 8.50 22.20
N HIS A 367 10.03 9.33 21.18
CA HIS A 367 9.34 10.61 21.22
C HIS A 367 7.82 10.44 21.34
N TRP A 368 7.23 9.56 20.54
CA TRP A 368 5.80 9.27 20.59
C TRP A 368 5.37 8.73 21.94
N TYR A 369 5.97 7.63 22.39
CA TYR A 369 5.61 7.00 23.64
C TYR A 369 6.00 7.84 24.87
N GLY A 370 7.11 8.54 24.80
CA GLY A 370 7.49 9.52 25.82
C GLY A 370 6.46 10.63 25.95
N SER A 371 6.00 11.19 24.83
CA SER A 371 4.97 12.25 24.81
C SER A 371 3.63 11.77 25.34
N ILE A 372 3.21 10.54 25.04
CA ILE A 372 1.99 9.94 25.64
C ILE A 372 2.13 9.81 27.15
N ARG A 373 3.25 9.30 27.65
CA ARG A 373 3.50 9.09 29.08
C ARG A 373 3.58 10.41 29.87
N GLU A 374 4.10 11.47 29.23
CA GLU A 374 4.19 12.80 29.81
C GLU A 374 2.92 13.64 29.64
N GLY A 375 1.89 13.13 28.96
CA GLY A 375 0.66 13.86 28.65
C GLY A 375 0.85 14.99 27.62
N LYS A 376 1.94 14.94 26.85
CA LYS A 376 2.35 15.95 25.85
C LYS A 376 2.06 15.56 24.39
N ALA A 377 1.33 14.49 24.16
CA ALA A 377 1.03 14.04 22.78
C ALA A 377 0.34 15.12 21.92
N ARG A 378 -0.33 16.07 22.55
CA ARG A 378 -0.96 17.22 21.87
C ARG A 378 0.05 18.23 21.29
N GLU A 379 1.30 18.19 21.71
CA GLU A 379 2.37 19.03 21.17
C GLU A 379 2.86 18.52 19.80
N ILE A 380 2.54 17.27 19.46
CA ILE A 380 2.78 16.71 18.12
C ILE A 380 1.65 17.16 17.20
N PRO A 381 1.93 17.81 16.06
CA PRO A 381 0.90 18.24 15.13
C PRO A 381 -0.02 17.09 14.69
N PRO A 382 -1.34 17.34 14.48
CA PRO A 382 -2.27 16.30 14.02
C PRO A 382 -1.83 15.65 12.71
N VAL A 383 -1.35 16.45 11.77
CA VAL A 383 -0.84 16.00 10.47
C VAL A 383 0.52 16.64 10.24
N THR A 384 1.50 15.80 9.92
CA THR A 384 2.82 16.24 9.42
C THR A 384 3.05 15.55 8.08
N TYR A 385 3.42 16.30 7.06
CA TYR A 385 3.64 15.78 5.73
C TYR A 385 4.83 16.44 5.04
N TYR A 386 5.48 15.67 4.17
CA TYR A 386 6.54 16.18 3.32
C TYR A 386 5.96 16.75 2.03
N LEU A 387 6.20 18.04 1.75
CA LEU A 387 5.83 18.68 0.49
C LEU A 387 6.95 18.44 -0.52
N MET A 388 6.73 17.49 -1.43
CA MET A 388 7.62 17.21 -2.54
C MET A 388 7.71 18.41 -3.48
N GLY A 389 8.78 18.55 -4.23
CA GLY A 389 9.04 19.72 -5.08
C GLY A 389 9.56 20.93 -4.30
N ALA A 390 8.94 21.29 -3.17
CA ALA A 390 9.49 22.27 -2.23
C ALA A 390 10.54 21.68 -1.29
N ASN A 391 10.51 20.35 -1.11
CA ASN A 391 11.44 19.61 -0.25
C ASN A 391 11.42 20.08 1.20
N GLU A 392 10.22 20.26 1.77
CA GLU A 392 10.06 20.73 3.14
C GLU A 392 8.97 20.00 3.91
N TRP A 393 9.13 19.92 5.23
CA TRP A 393 8.10 19.43 6.13
C TRP A 393 7.07 20.51 6.44
N ARG A 394 5.80 20.14 6.31
CA ARG A 394 4.65 20.98 6.69
C ARG A 394 3.73 20.28 7.68
N THR A 395 2.89 21.07 8.32
CA THR A 395 1.89 20.57 9.29
C THR A 395 0.51 21.12 8.95
N ALA A 396 -0.52 20.37 9.34
CA ALA A 396 -1.91 20.80 9.25
C ALA A 396 -2.72 20.31 10.45
N GLU A 397 -3.84 20.98 10.72
CA GLU A 397 -4.74 20.65 11.83
C GLU A 397 -5.64 19.45 11.54
N ALA A 398 -5.80 19.08 10.27
CA ALA A 398 -6.58 17.93 9.84
C ALA A 398 -6.09 17.42 8.47
N TRP A 399 -6.54 16.24 8.10
CA TRP A 399 -6.39 15.70 6.74
C TRP A 399 -7.76 15.53 6.08
N PRO A 400 -7.99 16.02 4.85
CA PRO A 400 -7.10 16.93 4.10
C PRO A 400 -6.88 18.26 4.84
N PRO A 401 -5.81 19.03 4.52
CA PRO A 401 -5.59 20.36 5.12
C PRO A 401 -6.82 21.24 4.90
N PRO A 402 -7.35 21.91 5.96
CA PRO A 402 -8.57 22.71 5.85
C PRO A 402 -8.45 23.90 4.88
N GLU A 403 -7.24 24.38 4.64
CA GLU A 403 -6.92 25.48 3.73
C GLU A 403 -6.90 25.06 2.26
N ALA A 404 -6.84 23.76 1.96
CA ALA A 404 -6.84 23.25 0.59
C ALA A 404 -8.20 23.49 -0.08
N GLN A 405 -8.18 24.09 -1.25
CA GLN A 405 -9.35 24.38 -2.06
C GLN A 405 -9.36 23.51 -3.32
N GLU A 406 -10.52 22.92 -3.65
CA GLU A 406 -10.66 22.16 -4.87
C GLU A 406 -10.57 23.06 -6.10
N ARG A 407 -9.64 22.75 -7.01
CA ARG A 407 -9.53 23.32 -8.35
C ARG A 407 -9.86 22.24 -9.36
N ARG A 408 -10.68 22.57 -10.35
CA ARG A 408 -11.02 21.68 -11.46
C ARG A 408 -10.18 22.06 -12.66
N LEU A 409 -9.56 21.06 -13.28
CA LEU A 409 -8.83 21.18 -14.53
C LEU A 409 -9.55 20.33 -15.56
N TYR A 410 -10.20 20.96 -16.51
CA TYR A 410 -11.01 20.28 -17.53
C TYR A 410 -10.14 19.74 -18.65
N LEU A 411 -10.50 18.56 -19.14
CA LEU A 411 -9.93 18.00 -20.35
C LEU A 411 -10.43 18.82 -21.53
N GLY A 412 -9.53 19.24 -22.39
CA GLY A 412 -9.81 20.10 -23.55
C GLY A 412 -9.24 19.52 -24.83
N ALA A 413 -9.61 20.13 -25.95
CA ALA A 413 -9.10 19.75 -27.26
C ALA A 413 -7.56 19.77 -27.29
N GLU A 414 -7.00 18.98 -28.20
CA GLU A 414 -5.54 18.89 -28.43
C GLU A 414 -4.73 18.50 -27.18
N GLY A 415 -5.34 17.69 -26.29
CA GLY A 415 -4.66 17.19 -25.09
C GLY A 415 -4.32 18.28 -24.07
N ARG A 416 -5.14 19.30 -23.92
CA ARG A 416 -4.95 20.39 -22.96
C ARG A 416 -5.73 20.16 -21.65
N LEU A 417 -5.15 20.57 -20.51
CA LEU A 417 -5.85 20.80 -19.26
C LEU A 417 -6.14 22.30 -19.14
N VAL A 418 -7.41 22.66 -18.96
CA VAL A 418 -7.88 24.07 -18.94
C VAL A 418 -8.75 24.33 -17.71
N ASP A 419 -8.83 25.60 -17.27
CA ASP A 419 -9.62 25.98 -16.10
C ASP A 419 -11.12 26.02 -16.36
N ASP A 420 -11.53 26.32 -17.58
CA ASP A 420 -12.95 26.41 -17.96
C ASP A 420 -13.38 25.20 -18.79
N PRO A 421 -14.61 24.70 -18.61
CA PRO A 421 -15.13 23.59 -19.39
C PRO A 421 -15.24 23.99 -20.87
N PRO A 422 -14.76 23.15 -21.81
CA PRO A 422 -14.86 23.43 -23.23
C PRO A 422 -16.31 23.52 -23.68
N ALA A 423 -16.65 24.51 -24.51
CA ALA A 423 -18.00 24.68 -25.05
C ALA A 423 -18.39 23.55 -26.01
N SER A 424 -17.45 23.12 -26.84
CA SER A 424 -17.56 21.93 -27.68
C SER A 424 -16.15 21.39 -27.97
N SER A 425 -16.06 20.06 -28.06
CA SER A 425 -14.79 19.39 -28.37
C SER A 425 -15.09 18.05 -29.06
N ALA A 426 -14.21 17.63 -29.96
CA ALA A 426 -14.21 16.27 -30.45
C ALA A 426 -13.74 15.35 -29.32
N ALA A 427 -14.37 14.16 -29.23
CA ALA A 427 -13.94 13.17 -28.26
C ALA A 427 -12.59 12.57 -28.66
N ASP A 428 -11.74 12.28 -27.67
CA ASP A 428 -10.51 11.52 -27.85
C ASP A 428 -10.79 10.02 -27.73
N PHE A 429 -9.94 9.19 -28.32
CA PHE A 429 -10.07 7.75 -28.23
C PHE A 429 -8.71 7.06 -28.28
N TYR A 430 -8.65 5.89 -27.67
CA TYR A 430 -7.52 4.97 -27.76
C TYR A 430 -8.00 3.53 -27.79
N THR A 431 -7.17 2.63 -28.29
CA THR A 431 -7.47 1.19 -28.29
C THR A 431 -6.56 0.50 -27.31
N PHE A 432 -7.15 -0.13 -26.32
CA PHE A 432 -6.46 -0.98 -25.35
C PHE A 432 -6.38 -2.41 -25.88
N ASP A 433 -5.15 -2.92 -25.96
CA ASP A 433 -4.84 -4.31 -26.24
C ASP A 433 -4.38 -4.98 -24.95
N PRO A 434 -5.19 -5.91 -24.37
CA PRO A 434 -4.76 -6.61 -23.17
C PRO A 434 -3.50 -7.47 -23.35
N ASP A 435 -3.13 -7.81 -24.58
CA ASP A 435 -1.92 -8.59 -24.88
C ASP A 435 -0.66 -7.72 -25.05
N ASP A 436 -0.83 -6.38 -25.09
CA ASP A 436 0.23 -5.38 -25.01
C ASP A 436 -0.16 -4.26 -24.04
N PRO A 437 -0.30 -4.57 -22.73
CA PRO A 437 -0.80 -3.61 -21.74
C PRO A 437 0.19 -2.48 -21.47
N THR A 438 -0.34 -1.31 -21.13
CA THR A 438 0.45 -0.17 -20.65
C THR A 438 1.31 -0.60 -19.45
N PRO A 439 2.66 -0.43 -19.52
CA PRO A 439 3.56 -0.93 -18.49
C PRO A 439 3.55 -0.06 -17.24
N THR A 440 3.80 -0.70 -16.10
CA THR A 440 4.08 -0.01 -14.83
C THR A 440 5.48 0.58 -14.85
N LEU A 441 5.58 1.87 -14.56
CA LEU A 441 6.84 2.55 -14.22
C LEU A 441 6.61 3.39 -12.96
N GLY A 442 7.37 3.11 -11.90
CA GLY A 442 7.27 3.88 -10.66
C GLY A 442 5.93 3.80 -9.93
N GLY A 443 5.62 4.84 -9.18
CA GLY A 443 4.41 4.95 -8.38
C GLY A 443 4.42 4.09 -7.11
N SER A 444 3.24 3.84 -6.58
CA SER A 444 3.05 3.08 -5.33
C SER A 444 3.15 1.57 -5.59
N ILE A 445 4.38 1.06 -5.60
CA ILE A 445 4.69 -0.34 -5.93
C ILE A 445 5.30 -1.03 -4.72
N LEU A 446 4.89 -2.28 -4.47
CA LEU A 446 5.57 -3.20 -3.57
C LEU A 446 6.40 -4.17 -4.42
N SER A 447 7.59 -3.77 -4.80
CA SER A 447 8.47 -4.57 -5.65
C SER A 447 9.93 -4.30 -5.31
N ALA A 448 10.77 -5.32 -5.42
CA ALA A 448 12.22 -5.16 -5.32
C ALA A 448 12.90 -4.95 -6.70
N VAL A 449 12.23 -5.17 -7.84
CA VAL A 449 12.74 -4.93 -9.21
C VAL A 449 12.32 -3.60 -9.78
N TYR A 450 11.03 -3.32 -9.67
CA TYR A 450 10.51 -2.06 -10.18
C TYR A 450 10.86 -0.97 -9.19
N ARG A 451 11.54 0.07 -9.64
CA ARG A 451 11.81 1.25 -8.82
C ARG A 451 10.50 1.90 -8.45
N ALA A 452 10.15 1.87 -7.17
CA ALA A 452 8.98 2.56 -6.66
C ALA A 452 9.18 4.08 -6.68
N GLY A 453 8.09 4.82 -6.71
CA GLY A 453 8.11 6.26 -6.47
C GLY A 453 8.09 7.13 -7.72
N SER A 454 8.67 8.32 -7.57
CA SER A 454 8.72 9.36 -8.61
C SER A 454 9.67 8.98 -9.73
N VAL A 455 9.14 8.47 -10.82
CA VAL A 455 9.88 8.01 -11.99
C VAL A 455 9.41 8.79 -13.21
N ASP A 456 10.32 9.07 -14.13
CA ASP A 456 9.97 9.64 -15.44
C ASP A 456 9.17 8.62 -16.25
N ILE A 457 7.94 8.95 -16.58
CA ILE A 457 7.02 8.14 -17.40
C ILE A 457 6.77 8.72 -18.79
N SER A 458 7.58 9.66 -19.23
CA SER A 458 7.42 10.33 -20.53
C SER A 458 7.41 9.33 -21.71
N GLU A 459 8.15 8.22 -21.60
CA GLU A 459 8.14 7.15 -22.60
C GLU A 459 6.78 6.42 -22.65
N VAL A 460 6.20 6.11 -21.50
CA VAL A 460 4.87 5.47 -21.42
C VAL A 460 3.80 6.39 -22.01
N GLN A 461 3.90 7.68 -21.79
CA GLN A 461 2.95 8.68 -22.30
C GLN A 461 2.97 8.85 -23.82
N GLN A 462 3.97 8.31 -24.52
CA GLN A 462 4.06 8.30 -25.99
C GLN A 462 3.36 7.11 -26.64
N ARG A 463 2.87 6.15 -25.85
CA ARG A 463 2.17 4.98 -26.38
C ARG A 463 0.82 5.37 -26.98
N GLY A 464 0.40 4.65 -28.03
CA GLY A 464 -0.89 4.86 -28.69
C GLY A 464 -2.13 4.44 -27.87
N ASP A 465 -1.92 3.73 -26.75
CA ASP A 465 -2.96 3.33 -25.80
C ASP A 465 -3.00 4.25 -24.55
N VAL A 466 -2.32 5.40 -24.61
CA VAL A 466 -2.30 6.43 -23.56
C VAL A 466 -2.70 7.78 -24.15
N VAL A 467 -3.70 8.43 -23.55
CA VAL A 467 -4.09 9.80 -23.90
C VAL A 467 -3.64 10.75 -22.81
N THR A 468 -2.98 11.85 -23.22
CA THR A 468 -2.42 12.84 -22.29
C THR A 468 -3.10 14.19 -22.39
N TYR A 469 -3.30 14.84 -21.24
CA TYR A 469 -3.80 16.21 -21.12
C TYR A 469 -2.83 17.03 -20.29
N THR A 470 -2.35 18.16 -20.83
CA THR A 470 -1.28 18.95 -20.23
C THR A 470 -1.72 20.40 -20.01
N SER A 471 -1.44 20.98 -18.86
CA SER A 471 -1.72 22.38 -18.55
C SER A 471 -0.81 23.33 -19.33
N ASP A 472 -1.14 24.62 -19.35
CA ASP A 472 -0.18 25.66 -19.72
C ASP A 472 1.01 25.65 -18.74
N VAL A 473 2.11 26.32 -19.13
CA VAL A 473 3.27 26.50 -18.26
C VAL A 473 2.87 27.33 -17.05
N LEU A 474 3.20 26.82 -15.87
CA LEU A 474 2.93 27.54 -14.63
C LEU A 474 3.76 28.82 -14.53
N THR A 475 3.09 29.92 -14.24
CA THR A 475 3.72 31.24 -14.02
C THR A 475 4.08 31.50 -12.57
N HIS A 476 3.60 30.66 -11.67
CA HIS A 476 3.89 30.70 -10.22
C HIS A 476 3.91 29.25 -9.71
N ASP A 477 4.55 29.05 -8.58
CA ASP A 477 4.52 27.76 -7.89
C ASP A 477 3.08 27.40 -7.51
N LEU A 478 2.74 26.13 -7.63
CA LEU A 478 1.42 25.57 -7.29
C LEU A 478 1.56 24.42 -6.31
N ASP A 479 1.11 24.60 -5.09
CA ASP A 479 1.09 23.55 -4.08
C ASP A 479 -0.21 22.74 -4.20
N VAL A 480 -0.11 21.49 -4.62
CA VAL A 480 -1.21 20.52 -4.66
C VAL A 480 -1.08 19.60 -3.45
N VAL A 481 -2.02 19.71 -2.49
CA VAL A 481 -1.94 18.98 -1.21
C VAL A 481 -3.30 18.43 -0.81
N GLY A 482 -3.49 17.15 -0.94
CA GLY A 482 -4.73 16.46 -0.55
C GLY A 482 -5.17 15.39 -1.56
N PRO A 483 -6.43 14.92 -1.45
CA PRO A 483 -6.98 13.88 -2.30
C PRO A 483 -7.19 14.34 -3.75
N LEU A 484 -6.87 13.46 -4.69
CA LEU A 484 -7.01 13.66 -6.13
C LEU A 484 -8.18 12.84 -6.64
N ARG A 485 -8.99 13.41 -7.55
CA ARG A 485 -10.11 12.69 -8.18
C ARG A 485 -10.18 13.02 -9.68
N LEU A 486 -10.45 12.00 -10.48
CA LEU A 486 -10.74 12.18 -11.91
C LEU A 486 -12.22 11.87 -12.17
N ILE A 487 -12.94 12.86 -12.69
CA ILE A 487 -14.30 12.70 -13.21
C ILE A 487 -14.17 12.49 -14.71
N LEU A 488 -14.53 11.30 -15.19
CA LEU A 488 -14.31 10.88 -16.57
C LEU A 488 -15.61 10.45 -17.23
N TYR A 489 -16.04 11.19 -18.24
CA TYR A 489 -17.12 10.77 -19.13
C TYR A 489 -16.52 9.95 -20.27
N ALA A 490 -16.81 8.65 -20.28
CA ALA A 490 -16.26 7.75 -21.27
C ALA A 490 -17.23 6.66 -21.69
N SER A 491 -16.97 6.08 -22.86
CA SER A 491 -17.59 4.85 -23.33
C SER A 491 -16.54 3.84 -23.73
N SER A 492 -16.90 2.55 -23.69
CA SER A 492 -16.05 1.46 -24.16
C SER A 492 -16.79 0.63 -25.21
N SER A 493 -16.07 0.09 -26.17
CA SER A 493 -16.60 -0.91 -27.11
C SER A 493 -16.78 -2.30 -26.46
N ALA A 494 -16.30 -2.48 -25.24
CA ALA A 494 -16.37 -3.73 -24.48
C ALA A 494 -17.38 -3.63 -23.32
N PRO A 495 -17.89 -4.78 -22.83
CA PRO A 495 -18.79 -4.80 -21.67
C PRO A 495 -18.11 -4.48 -20.35
N GLU A 496 -16.79 -4.49 -20.31
CA GLU A 496 -15.95 -4.13 -19.17
C GLU A 496 -14.57 -3.72 -19.63
N THR A 497 -13.96 -2.78 -18.91
CA THR A 497 -12.55 -2.39 -19.04
C THR A 497 -12.08 -1.79 -17.72
N ASP A 498 -10.78 -1.49 -17.60
CA ASP A 498 -10.25 -0.68 -16.51
C ASP A 498 -9.91 0.71 -17.03
N LEU A 499 -10.07 1.71 -16.16
CA LEU A 499 -9.74 3.10 -16.46
C LEU A 499 -8.73 3.58 -15.41
N TYR A 500 -7.59 4.03 -15.89
CA TYR A 500 -6.48 4.57 -15.09
C TYR A 500 -6.33 6.06 -15.35
N GLY A 501 -6.09 6.82 -14.27
CA GLY A 501 -5.60 8.19 -14.34
C GLY A 501 -4.25 8.30 -13.66
N ARG A 502 -3.26 8.97 -14.27
CA ARG A 502 -1.95 9.26 -13.65
C ARG A 502 -1.68 10.75 -13.72
N LEU A 503 -1.28 11.33 -12.58
CA LEU A 503 -0.83 12.73 -12.48
C LEU A 503 0.69 12.77 -12.49
N SER A 504 1.25 13.62 -13.33
CA SER A 504 2.68 13.86 -13.44
C SER A 504 3.02 15.34 -13.33
N ASP A 505 4.19 15.63 -12.77
CA ASP A 505 4.87 16.91 -12.86
C ASP A 505 5.77 16.92 -14.10
N VAL A 506 5.46 17.77 -15.08
CA VAL A 506 6.24 17.90 -16.31
C VAL A 506 7.25 19.02 -16.16
N PHE A 507 8.51 18.66 -16.20
CA PHE A 507 9.66 19.55 -16.08
C PHE A 507 9.92 20.32 -17.38
N PRO A 508 10.63 21.46 -17.33
CA PRO A 508 10.98 22.23 -18.53
C PRO A 508 11.82 21.44 -19.55
N ASP A 509 12.54 20.41 -19.12
CA ASP A 509 13.34 19.52 -19.97
C ASP A 509 12.51 18.41 -20.66
N GLY A 510 11.21 18.33 -20.35
CA GLY A 510 10.28 17.37 -20.94
C GLY A 510 10.08 16.08 -20.14
N ARG A 511 10.84 15.83 -19.09
CA ARG A 511 10.58 14.69 -18.17
C ARG A 511 9.20 14.85 -17.55
N ALA A 512 8.47 13.75 -17.42
CA ALA A 512 7.16 13.68 -16.77
C ALA A 512 7.24 12.77 -15.54
N ILE A 513 7.42 13.40 -14.39
CA ILE A 513 7.64 12.69 -13.13
C ILE A 513 6.30 12.28 -12.53
N GLN A 514 6.06 10.98 -12.43
CA GLN A 514 4.82 10.45 -11.85
C GLN A 514 4.69 10.82 -10.37
N LEU A 515 3.54 11.36 -10.00
CA LEU A 515 3.21 11.71 -8.61
C LEU A 515 2.24 10.70 -8.01
N GLN A 516 1.12 10.46 -8.66
CA GLN A 516 0.08 9.58 -8.15
C GLN A 516 -0.75 8.98 -9.28
N ASN A 517 -1.40 7.85 -9.01
CA ASN A 517 -2.33 7.24 -9.94
C ASN A 517 -3.55 6.65 -9.23
N GLY A 518 -4.62 6.46 -9.99
CA GLY A 518 -5.81 5.75 -9.55
C GLY A 518 -6.35 4.84 -10.64
N VAL A 519 -7.19 3.89 -10.24
CA VAL A 519 -7.81 2.92 -11.13
C VAL A 519 -9.25 2.65 -10.73
N LEU A 520 -10.09 2.40 -11.74
CA LEU A 520 -11.45 1.91 -11.55
C LEU A 520 -11.75 0.80 -12.57
N ARG A 521 -12.09 -0.39 -12.10
CA ARG A 521 -12.74 -1.40 -12.95
C ARG A 521 -14.18 -1.00 -13.19
N THR A 522 -14.57 -0.84 -14.44
CA THR A 522 -15.83 -0.18 -14.82
C THR A 522 -17.09 -0.85 -14.29
N ARG A 523 -17.07 -2.16 -14.00
CA ARG A 523 -18.22 -2.84 -13.35
C ARG A 523 -18.50 -2.32 -11.95
N TYR A 524 -17.51 -1.78 -11.27
CA TYR A 524 -17.63 -1.29 -9.88
C TYR A 524 -18.02 0.20 -9.79
N ARG A 525 -18.29 0.86 -10.91
CA ARG A 525 -18.76 2.26 -10.91
C ARG A 525 -20.00 2.53 -10.04
N PRO A 526 -20.97 1.59 -9.90
CA PRO A 526 -22.12 1.79 -9.01
C PRO A 526 -21.88 1.28 -7.58
N LEU A 527 -20.65 0.95 -7.20
CA LEU A 527 -20.32 0.32 -5.92
C LEU A 527 -20.78 1.14 -4.71
N ALA A 528 -20.80 2.47 -4.81
CA ALA A 528 -21.35 3.35 -3.77
C ALA A 528 -22.83 3.01 -3.43
N LYS A 529 -23.52 2.31 -4.34
CA LYS A 529 -24.88 1.79 -4.14
C LYS A 529 -24.92 0.32 -3.72
N GLY A 530 -23.74 -0.32 -3.53
CA GLY A 530 -23.64 -1.74 -3.21
C GLY A 530 -23.89 -2.68 -4.40
N GLU A 531 -23.81 -2.17 -5.64
CA GLU A 531 -24.14 -2.90 -6.86
C GLU A 531 -22.92 -3.01 -7.78
N THR A 532 -22.91 -4.02 -8.65
CA THR A 532 -21.97 -4.13 -9.78
C THR A 532 -22.75 -4.22 -11.08
N ALA A 533 -22.26 -3.59 -12.15
CA ALA A 533 -22.93 -3.63 -13.45
C ALA A 533 -21.94 -3.51 -14.61
N LEU A 534 -22.07 -4.39 -15.59
CA LEU A 534 -21.33 -4.29 -16.84
C LEU A 534 -21.72 -3.03 -17.62
N LEU A 535 -20.86 -2.63 -18.54
CA LEU A 535 -21.16 -1.57 -19.49
C LEU A 535 -22.06 -2.09 -20.61
N GLU A 536 -22.89 -1.21 -21.13
CA GLU A 536 -23.48 -1.36 -22.46
C GLU A 536 -22.44 -0.80 -23.47
N PRO A 537 -21.89 -1.61 -24.38
CA PRO A 537 -20.89 -1.13 -25.33
C PRO A 537 -21.36 0.12 -26.09
N GLY A 538 -20.50 1.13 -26.15
CA GLY A 538 -20.76 2.41 -26.80
C GLY A 538 -21.60 3.42 -25.99
N ARG A 539 -22.23 3.01 -24.89
CA ARG A 539 -22.93 3.94 -24.01
C ARG A 539 -21.95 4.75 -23.17
N VAL A 540 -22.21 6.05 -23.05
CA VAL A 540 -21.42 6.95 -22.22
C VAL A 540 -21.84 6.85 -20.77
N TYR A 541 -20.84 6.76 -19.89
CA TYR A 541 -20.98 6.78 -18.43
C TYR A 541 -20.10 7.85 -17.83
N CYS A 542 -20.47 8.35 -16.66
CA CYS A 542 -19.61 9.16 -15.81
C CYS A 542 -18.93 8.26 -14.78
N PHE A 543 -17.60 8.25 -14.78
CA PHE A 543 -16.77 7.52 -13.83
C PHE A 543 -16.12 8.50 -12.87
N GLU A 544 -16.11 8.17 -11.59
CA GLU A 544 -15.30 8.84 -10.58
C GLU A 544 -14.16 7.91 -10.20
N ILE A 545 -12.93 8.34 -10.47
CA ILE A 545 -11.71 7.58 -10.20
C ILE A 545 -10.98 8.26 -9.06
N ASP A 546 -10.87 7.56 -7.93
CA ASP A 546 -10.04 7.96 -6.81
C ASP A 546 -8.57 7.78 -7.20
N MET A 547 -7.80 8.87 -7.16
CA MET A 547 -6.37 8.88 -7.46
C MET A 547 -5.54 9.03 -6.18
N TRP A 548 -6.11 8.66 -5.04
CA TRP A 548 -5.54 8.78 -3.70
C TRP A 548 -5.19 10.24 -3.36
N ALA A 549 -3.95 10.49 -2.92
CA ALA A 549 -3.54 11.82 -2.49
C ALA A 549 -2.06 12.08 -2.76
N THR A 550 -1.70 13.36 -2.82
CA THR A 550 -0.31 13.80 -2.92
C THR A 550 -0.08 15.08 -2.13
N ALA A 551 1.18 15.41 -1.89
CA ALA A 551 1.63 16.76 -1.56
C ALA A 551 2.85 17.09 -2.42
N ASN A 552 2.64 17.91 -3.44
CA ASN A 552 3.69 18.31 -4.37
C ASN A 552 3.57 19.79 -4.74
N ARG A 553 4.70 20.47 -4.77
CA ARG A 553 4.84 21.77 -5.40
C ARG A 553 5.22 21.59 -6.86
N PHE A 554 4.33 21.99 -7.75
CA PHE A 554 4.67 22.21 -9.13
C PHE A 554 5.36 23.58 -9.25
N ALA A 555 6.61 23.58 -9.60
CA ALA A 555 7.40 24.81 -9.66
C ALA A 555 7.00 25.69 -10.87
N THR A 556 7.28 26.98 -10.78
CA THR A 556 7.22 27.90 -11.91
C THR A 556 8.00 27.34 -13.09
N GLY A 557 7.41 27.35 -14.29
CA GLY A 557 7.99 26.75 -15.49
C GLY A 557 7.61 25.30 -15.75
N HIS A 558 7.06 24.59 -14.75
CA HIS A 558 6.54 23.22 -14.88
C HIS A 558 5.11 23.22 -15.44
N ARG A 559 4.56 22.01 -15.66
CA ARG A 559 3.18 21.77 -16.09
C ARG A 559 2.59 20.58 -15.35
N LEU A 560 1.29 20.62 -15.11
CA LEU A 560 0.54 19.44 -14.70
C LEU A 560 0.21 18.61 -15.95
N ARG A 561 0.35 17.30 -15.86
CA ARG A 561 -0.14 16.38 -16.88
C ARG A 561 -0.92 15.25 -16.27
N LEU A 562 -2.13 15.04 -16.80
CA LEU A 562 -2.93 13.86 -16.59
C LEU A 562 -2.76 12.94 -17.80
N ASP A 563 -2.50 11.67 -17.59
CA ASP A 563 -2.67 10.65 -18.60
C ASP A 563 -3.76 9.64 -18.23
N ILE A 564 -4.41 9.08 -19.26
CA ILE A 564 -5.50 8.11 -19.15
C ILE A 564 -5.15 6.90 -19.99
N SER A 565 -5.30 5.70 -19.40
CA SER A 565 -5.05 4.41 -20.04
C SER A 565 -5.98 3.33 -19.50
N SER A 566 -5.83 2.08 -19.96
CA SER A 566 -6.62 0.94 -19.46
C SER A 566 -5.78 -0.15 -18.78
N ALA A 567 -4.50 0.13 -18.51
CA ALA A 567 -3.63 -0.78 -17.76
C ALA A 567 -2.53 -0.03 -17.02
N ASP A 568 -1.98 -0.67 -16.01
CA ASP A 568 -0.75 -0.33 -15.29
C ASP A 568 -0.13 -1.67 -14.84
N PHE A 569 0.40 -2.39 -15.83
CA PHE A 569 0.81 -3.78 -15.70
C PHE A 569 2.33 -3.89 -15.52
N PRO A 570 2.82 -4.68 -14.56
CA PRO A 570 2.16 -5.68 -13.75
C PRO A 570 1.77 -5.25 -12.33
N LYS A 571 1.78 -3.95 -12.01
CA LYS A 571 1.29 -3.50 -10.70
C LYS A 571 -0.12 -4.03 -10.43
N PHE A 572 -0.99 -3.85 -11.39
CA PHE A 572 -2.35 -4.36 -11.38
C PHE A 572 -2.56 -5.41 -12.47
N GLU A 573 -3.56 -6.29 -12.26
CA GLU A 573 -3.98 -7.23 -13.29
C GLU A 573 -4.50 -6.50 -14.53
N ARG A 574 -4.32 -7.09 -15.68
CA ARG A 574 -4.90 -6.58 -16.92
C ARG A 574 -6.35 -7.02 -17.08
N ASN A 575 -7.21 -6.15 -17.53
CA ASN A 575 -8.58 -6.49 -17.88
C ASN A 575 -8.63 -7.12 -19.26
N ARG A 576 -9.30 -8.28 -19.39
CA ARG A 576 -9.49 -8.94 -20.70
C ARG A 576 -10.59 -8.34 -21.55
N ASN A 577 -11.29 -7.31 -21.06
CA ASN A 577 -12.42 -6.62 -21.69
C ASN A 577 -13.63 -7.54 -21.96
N ARG A 578 -13.84 -8.59 -21.16
CA ARG A 578 -14.88 -9.61 -21.40
C ARG A 578 -16.02 -9.61 -20.37
N GLY A 579 -15.98 -8.75 -19.38
CA GLY A 579 -17.02 -8.72 -18.34
C GLY A 579 -17.10 -10.01 -17.51
N GLY A 580 -15.96 -10.66 -17.24
CA GLY A 580 -15.89 -11.92 -16.50
C GLY A 580 -16.23 -13.18 -17.32
N SER A 581 -16.58 -13.04 -18.61
CA SER A 581 -16.81 -14.19 -19.46
C SER A 581 -15.48 -14.91 -19.80
N PRO A 582 -15.44 -16.25 -19.82
CA PRO A 582 -14.23 -16.99 -20.17
C PRO A 582 -13.84 -16.76 -21.63
N GLY A 583 -12.56 -16.92 -21.96
CA GLY A 583 -12.02 -16.84 -23.30
C GLY A 583 -10.82 -15.91 -23.44
N LEU A 584 -10.35 -15.75 -24.67
CA LEU A 584 -9.20 -14.89 -25.01
C LEU A 584 -9.52 -13.41 -24.76
N SER A 585 -8.47 -12.63 -24.55
CA SER A 585 -8.57 -11.16 -24.43
C SER A 585 -9.20 -10.54 -25.69
N VAL A 586 -9.88 -9.43 -25.53
CA VAL A 586 -10.53 -8.67 -26.61
C VAL A 586 -10.01 -7.25 -26.58
N LYS A 587 -9.51 -6.75 -27.70
CA LYS A 587 -9.18 -5.32 -27.85
C LYS A 587 -10.43 -4.48 -27.70
N ALA A 588 -10.31 -3.36 -27.01
CA ALA A 588 -11.43 -2.45 -26.79
C ALA A 588 -11.03 -1.01 -27.07
N THR A 589 -11.89 -0.27 -27.75
CA THR A 589 -11.74 1.18 -27.96
C THR A 589 -12.45 1.92 -26.84
N GLN A 590 -11.72 2.78 -26.16
CA GLN A 590 -12.22 3.72 -25.19
C GLN A 590 -12.39 5.09 -25.83
N THR A 591 -13.52 5.74 -25.59
CA THR A 591 -13.77 7.09 -26.06
C THR A 591 -13.96 8.00 -24.86
N ILE A 592 -13.20 9.09 -24.81
CA ILE A 592 -13.21 10.09 -23.73
C ILE A 592 -13.93 11.33 -24.23
N PHE A 593 -14.92 11.79 -23.47
CA PHE A 593 -15.71 12.97 -23.80
C PHE A 593 -15.31 14.13 -22.89
N HIS A 594 -15.18 15.32 -23.45
CA HIS A 594 -14.79 16.54 -22.75
C HIS A 594 -15.43 17.79 -23.36
N ASP A 595 -16.74 17.72 -23.58
CA ASP A 595 -17.57 18.85 -24.05
C ASP A 595 -18.40 19.43 -22.89
N ALA A 596 -19.22 20.43 -23.16
CA ALA A 596 -20.03 21.13 -22.15
C ALA A 596 -21.07 20.25 -21.45
N GLU A 597 -21.57 19.19 -22.10
CA GLU A 597 -22.52 18.25 -21.52
C GLU A 597 -21.82 17.13 -20.74
N ARG A 598 -20.57 16.85 -21.10
CA ARG A 598 -19.74 15.76 -20.55
C ARG A 598 -18.34 16.29 -20.17
N PRO A 599 -18.30 17.19 -19.17
CA PRO A 599 -17.08 17.93 -18.83
C PRO A 599 -16.14 17.07 -17.98
N SER A 600 -15.39 16.15 -18.61
CA SER A 600 -14.35 15.39 -17.93
C SER A 600 -13.31 16.32 -17.31
N HIS A 601 -12.91 16.08 -16.08
CA HIS A 601 -11.98 16.95 -15.37
C HIS A 601 -11.25 16.25 -14.23
N LEU A 602 -10.02 16.70 -13.97
CA LEU A 602 -9.23 16.38 -12.80
C LEU A 602 -9.55 17.38 -11.68
N ILE A 603 -9.78 16.88 -10.47
CA ILE A 603 -9.94 17.68 -9.25
C ILE A 603 -8.65 17.58 -8.46
N VAL A 604 -8.00 18.74 -8.24
CA VAL A 604 -6.78 18.87 -7.45
C VAL A 604 -7.01 19.82 -6.26
N PRO A 605 -6.61 19.46 -5.05
CA PRO A 605 -6.66 20.34 -3.89
C PRO A 605 -5.44 21.28 -3.90
N VAL A 606 -5.66 22.59 -3.94
CA VAL A 606 -4.62 23.62 -4.03
C VAL A 606 -4.55 24.41 -2.74
N ILE A 607 -3.33 24.64 -2.26
CA ILE A 607 -3.03 25.59 -1.17
C ILE A 607 -2.40 26.82 -1.80
N GLY A 608 -3.03 27.99 -1.61
CA GLY A 608 -2.58 29.29 -2.13
C GLY A 608 -1.60 30.03 -1.23
#